data_dbb46ffa3f9d73e18dcf61ff59a8e6a9
#
_entry.id   dbb46ffa3f9d73e18dcf61ff59a8e6a9
#
_cell.length_a   1.000
_cell.length_b   1.000
_cell.length_c   1.000
_cell.angle_alpha   90.00
_cell.angle_beta   90.00
_cell.angle_gamma   90.00
#
_symmetry.space_group_name_H-M   'P 1'
#
loop_
_entity.id
_entity.type
_entity.pdbx_description
1 polymer ?
#
loop_
_entity_poly.entity_id
_entity_poly.type
_entity_poly.pdbx_seq_one_letter_code
_entity_poly.pdbx_strand_id
1 'polypeptide(L)'
;RAAFRCLTASGLQARLALPWEAAAGAYDLVVLALPAGRGTAYVQASLVAAARALRMGGRLYLAGDKNKGFERYFKEARALLGYGVVVRREGPYRVALLEKEKGAPPLPSLWRAFSARILGAEYTFHHLPGVFSAGKVDPASLLLLEALQERLGPEGVRGRQVLDLGAGYGALTLPLARMGAEVVGVEDDLASVLSLQKGLEANALKAQALHSDVDEALTEEARFDIIVTNPPFHVGGAVILDVAQAFVDVAAARLRPGGVFFLVSNPFLKYEPLLEEKFGAFQTLKVAEYKVLFAEKRGR
;
A
#
# COMPACT_ATOMS: atom_id res chain seq x y z
N ARG A 1 -6.74 -3.13 -5.84
CA ARG A 1 -7.60 -4.30 -6.08
C ARG A 1 -9.09 -3.95 -5.95
N ALA A 2 -9.51 -3.12 -4.97
CA ALA A 2 -10.91 -2.70 -4.82
C ALA A 2 -11.48 -2.04 -6.08
N ALA A 3 -10.77 -1.08 -6.69
CA ALA A 3 -11.19 -0.46 -7.95
C ALA A 3 -11.36 -1.46 -9.11
N PHE A 4 -10.49 -2.47 -9.19
CA PHE A 4 -10.61 -3.54 -10.18
C PHE A 4 -11.90 -4.34 -10.00
N ARG A 5 -12.24 -4.68 -8.76
CA ARG A 5 -13.50 -5.39 -8.44
C ARG A 5 -14.73 -4.58 -8.83
N CYS A 6 -14.75 -3.28 -8.51
CA CYS A 6 -15.85 -2.40 -8.90
C CYS A 6 -16.03 -2.35 -10.43
N LEU A 7 -14.94 -2.22 -11.19
CA LEU A 7 -14.99 -2.18 -12.65
C LEU A 7 -15.51 -3.50 -13.23
N THR A 8 -15.00 -4.64 -12.78
CA THR A 8 -15.42 -5.96 -13.27
C THR A 8 -16.87 -6.29 -12.86
N ALA A 9 -17.29 -5.92 -11.64
CA ALA A 9 -18.68 -6.06 -11.21
C ALA A 9 -19.64 -5.19 -12.04
N SER A 10 -19.16 -4.09 -12.61
CA SER A 10 -19.92 -3.22 -13.54
C SER A 10 -19.88 -3.72 -14.99
N GLY A 11 -19.41 -4.93 -15.25
CA GLY A 11 -19.31 -5.51 -16.60
C GLY A 11 -18.20 -4.92 -17.47
N LEU A 12 -17.29 -4.15 -16.90
CA LEU A 12 -16.17 -3.56 -17.65
C LEU A 12 -14.98 -4.51 -17.66
N GLN A 13 -14.26 -4.54 -18.79
CA GLN A 13 -12.98 -5.22 -18.87
C GLN A 13 -11.93 -4.39 -18.10
N ALA A 14 -11.32 -4.99 -17.09
CA ALA A 14 -10.31 -4.36 -16.29
C ALA A 14 -9.07 -5.27 -16.16
N ARG A 15 -7.90 -4.66 -16.04
CA ARG A 15 -6.64 -5.35 -15.78
C ARG A 15 -5.96 -4.73 -14.56
N LEU A 16 -5.50 -5.59 -13.67
CA LEU A 16 -4.61 -5.20 -12.58
C LEU A 16 -3.20 -5.01 -13.16
N ALA A 17 -2.75 -3.76 -13.20
CA ALA A 17 -1.44 -3.41 -13.74
C ALA A 17 -0.98 -2.07 -13.18
N LEU A 18 0.34 -1.84 -13.18
CA LEU A 18 0.89 -0.51 -12.94
C LEU A 18 0.78 0.34 -14.22
N PRO A 19 0.66 1.67 -14.11
CA PRO A 19 0.50 2.54 -15.30
C PRO A 19 1.58 2.34 -16.37
N TRP A 20 2.80 2.09 -15.95
CA TRP A 20 3.95 1.90 -16.84
C TRP A 20 4.06 0.52 -17.49
N GLU A 21 3.15 -0.40 -17.18
CA GLU A 21 3.02 -1.70 -17.86
C GLU A 21 2.11 -1.62 -19.09
N ALA A 22 1.51 -0.46 -19.38
CA ALA A 22 0.71 -0.25 -20.56
C ALA A 22 1.56 -0.38 -21.82
N ALA A 23 1.02 -1.11 -22.83
CA ALA A 23 1.71 -1.33 -24.10
C ALA A 23 1.97 -0.01 -24.83
N ALA A 24 3.18 0.18 -25.34
CA ALA A 24 3.59 1.41 -26.01
C ALA A 24 2.89 1.56 -27.36
N GLY A 25 2.36 2.76 -27.63
CA GLY A 25 1.71 3.10 -28.91
C GLY A 25 0.41 2.35 -29.19
N ALA A 26 -0.18 1.71 -28.19
CA ALA A 26 -1.34 0.83 -28.37
C ALA A 26 -2.70 1.54 -28.27
N TYR A 27 -2.72 2.78 -27.75
CA TYR A 27 -3.98 3.45 -27.40
C TYR A 27 -4.20 4.75 -28.19
N ASP A 28 -5.43 4.96 -28.65
CA ASP A 28 -5.90 6.21 -29.24
C ASP A 28 -6.19 7.27 -28.19
N LEU A 29 -6.63 6.81 -27.02
CA LEU A 29 -7.08 7.63 -25.92
C LEU A 29 -6.58 7.08 -24.58
N VAL A 30 -6.06 7.97 -23.76
CA VAL A 30 -5.75 7.71 -22.34
C VAL A 30 -6.51 8.71 -21.47
N VAL A 31 -7.10 8.25 -20.39
CA VAL A 31 -7.69 9.10 -19.35
C VAL A 31 -6.89 8.89 -18.08
N LEU A 32 -6.35 9.98 -17.52
CA LEU A 32 -5.57 9.96 -16.30
C LEU A 32 -6.15 10.94 -15.28
N ALA A 33 -6.77 10.41 -14.23
CA ALA A 33 -7.02 11.18 -13.04
C ALA A 33 -5.69 11.26 -12.25
N LEU A 34 -5.17 12.47 -12.02
CA LEU A 34 -3.88 12.67 -11.35
C LEU A 34 -3.85 12.03 -9.97
N PRO A 35 -3.01 11.01 -9.77
CA PRO A 35 -2.90 10.31 -8.49
C PRO A 35 -2.01 11.11 -7.51
N ALA A 36 -2.35 12.38 -7.25
CA ALA A 36 -1.52 13.31 -6.49
C ALA A 36 -1.20 12.83 -5.06
N GLY A 37 -2.10 12.04 -4.45
CA GLY A 37 -1.88 11.43 -3.14
C GLY A 37 -0.78 10.36 -3.12
N ARG A 38 -0.34 9.87 -4.28
CA ARG A 38 0.72 8.85 -4.40
C ARG A 38 2.13 9.46 -4.54
N GLY A 39 2.25 10.76 -4.44
CA GLY A 39 3.52 11.49 -4.51
C GLY A 39 4.01 11.79 -5.93
N THR A 40 4.94 12.73 -6.01
CA THR A 40 5.45 13.30 -7.26
C THR A 40 6.03 12.25 -8.21
N ALA A 41 6.83 11.32 -7.72
CA ALA A 41 7.50 10.31 -8.55
C ALA A 41 6.48 9.37 -9.24
N TYR A 42 5.39 9.01 -8.55
CA TYR A 42 4.33 8.20 -9.12
C TYR A 42 3.57 8.95 -10.22
N VAL A 43 3.23 10.22 -9.97
CA VAL A 43 2.55 11.05 -10.97
C VAL A 43 3.41 11.21 -12.21
N GLN A 44 4.70 11.53 -12.06
CA GLN A 44 5.63 11.68 -13.19
C GLN A 44 5.80 10.39 -13.98
N ALA A 45 5.96 9.25 -13.31
CA ALA A 45 6.00 7.94 -13.97
C ALA A 45 4.70 7.65 -14.74
N SER A 46 3.53 8.00 -14.17
CA SER A 46 2.24 7.84 -14.83
C SER A 46 2.08 8.74 -16.07
N LEU A 47 2.59 9.96 -16.03
CA LEU A 47 2.59 10.86 -17.19
C LEU A 47 3.46 10.34 -18.34
N VAL A 48 4.67 9.87 -18.02
CA VAL A 48 5.56 9.24 -19.01
C VAL A 48 4.92 7.98 -19.59
N ALA A 49 4.30 7.16 -18.73
CA ALA A 49 3.58 5.95 -19.13
C ALA A 49 2.42 6.27 -20.07
N ALA A 50 1.61 7.29 -19.76
CA ALA A 50 0.50 7.75 -20.60
C ALA A 50 1.01 8.23 -21.99
N ALA A 51 2.10 9.02 -21.99
CA ALA A 51 2.70 9.48 -23.25
C ALA A 51 3.25 8.32 -24.10
N ARG A 52 3.81 7.28 -23.47
CA ARG A 52 4.30 6.07 -24.15
C ARG A 52 3.14 5.21 -24.69
N ALA A 53 2.09 5.03 -23.90
CA ALA A 53 0.94 4.20 -24.24
C ALA A 53 0.17 4.73 -25.47
N LEU A 54 0.11 6.06 -25.62
CA LEU A 54 -0.53 6.70 -26.77
C LEU A 54 0.24 6.46 -28.08
N ARG A 55 -0.49 6.18 -29.18
CA ARG A 55 0.04 6.32 -30.54
C ARG A 55 0.27 7.80 -30.88
N MET A 56 0.98 8.09 -31.98
CA MET A 56 1.09 9.44 -32.53
C MET A 56 -0.30 9.96 -32.92
N GLY A 57 -0.61 11.21 -32.58
CA GLY A 57 -1.95 11.82 -32.73
C GLY A 57 -2.97 11.33 -31.68
N GLY A 58 -2.62 10.41 -30.81
CA GLY A 58 -3.47 9.96 -29.70
C GLY A 58 -3.64 11.03 -28.63
N ARG A 59 -4.70 10.95 -27.83
CA ARG A 59 -5.13 12.00 -26.90
C ARG A 59 -5.08 11.56 -25.46
N LEU A 60 -4.61 12.45 -24.59
CA LEU A 60 -4.67 12.31 -23.12
C LEU A 60 -5.69 13.30 -22.56
N TYR A 61 -6.69 12.79 -21.83
CA TYR A 61 -7.48 13.59 -20.91
C TYR A 61 -6.86 13.50 -19.52
N LEU A 62 -6.37 14.64 -19.05
CA LEU A 62 -5.74 14.76 -17.74
C LEU A 62 -6.67 15.52 -16.80
N ALA A 63 -7.14 14.87 -15.73
CA ALA A 63 -8.00 15.49 -14.73
C ALA A 63 -7.30 15.59 -13.38
N GLY A 64 -7.55 16.67 -12.63
CA GLY A 64 -6.98 16.82 -11.28
C GLY A 64 -7.41 18.09 -10.56
N ASP A 65 -7.02 18.20 -9.31
CA ASP A 65 -7.26 19.35 -8.44
C ASP A 65 -6.09 20.35 -8.58
N LYS A 66 -6.41 21.63 -8.82
CA LYS A 66 -5.41 22.72 -8.90
C LYS A 66 -4.59 22.84 -7.61
N ASN A 67 -5.22 22.62 -6.46
CA ASN A 67 -4.57 22.70 -5.15
C ASN A 67 -3.62 21.53 -4.87
N LYS A 68 -3.74 20.46 -5.68
CA LYS A 68 -2.87 19.27 -5.62
C LYS A 68 -1.88 19.21 -6.79
N GLY A 69 -1.52 20.37 -7.35
CA GLY A 69 -0.44 20.49 -8.34
C GLY A 69 -0.85 20.27 -9.80
N PHE A 70 -2.13 20.33 -10.16
CA PHE A 70 -2.59 20.14 -11.54
C PHE A 70 -1.81 20.98 -12.55
N GLU A 71 -1.60 22.28 -12.31
CA GLU A 71 -0.95 23.18 -13.27
C GLU A 71 0.50 22.75 -13.58
N ARG A 72 1.23 22.32 -12.55
CA ARG A 72 2.58 21.77 -12.70
C ARG A 72 2.56 20.51 -13.57
N TYR A 73 1.71 19.56 -13.24
CA TYR A 73 1.64 18.28 -13.95
C TYR A 73 1.08 18.41 -15.38
N PHE A 74 0.17 19.37 -15.60
CA PHE A 74 -0.26 19.73 -16.94
C PHE A 74 0.88 20.29 -17.79
N LYS A 75 1.73 21.17 -17.22
CA LYS A 75 2.91 21.68 -17.90
C LYS A 75 3.91 20.55 -18.23
N GLU A 76 4.16 19.63 -17.30
CA GLU A 76 5.00 18.45 -17.52
C GLU A 76 4.43 17.53 -18.63
N ALA A 77 3.12 17.24 -18.59
CA ALA A 77 2.44 16.44 -19.62
C ALA A 77 2.50 17.09 -21.01
N ARG A 78 2.29 18.41 -21.07
CA ARG A 78 2.41 19.17 -22.34
C ARG A 78 3.83 19.14 -22.87
N ALA A 79 4.83 19.21 -22.00
CA ALA A 79 6.23 19.06 -22.41
C ALA A 79 6.53 17.67 -22.98
N LEU A 80 5.85 16.61 -22.50
CA LEU A 80 5.99 15.23 -22.99
C LEU A 80 5.25 15.01 -24.33
N LEU A 81 4.07 15.58 -24.51
CA LEU A 81 3.17 15.27 -25.62
C LEU A 81 3.24 16.26 -26.79
N GLY A 82 3.44 17.55 -26.53
CA GLY A 82 3.48 18.63 -27.52
C GLY A 82 2.33 19.61 -27.33
N TYR A 83 1.15 19.28 -27.83
CA TYR A 83 -0.04 20.12 -27.67
C TYR A 83 -0.76 19.86 -26.34
N GLY A 84 -1.41 20.91 -25.80
CA GLY A 84 -2.27 20.74 -24.62
C GLY A 84 -3.01 22.03 -24.25
N VAL A 85 -4.28 21.87 -23.87
CA VAL A 85 -5.19 22.95 -23.46
C VAL A 85 -6.09 22.48 -22.32
N VAL A 86 -6.38 23.39 -21.38
CA VAL A 86 -7.38 23.14 -20.32
C VAL A 86 -8.77 23.35 -20.91
N VAL A 87 -9.56 22.28 -21.01
CA VAL A 87 -10.89 22.27 -21.65
C VAL A 87 -12.03 22.47 -20.66
N ARG A 88 -11.81 22.20 -19.36
CA ARG A 88 -12.84 22.41 -18.35
C ARG A 88 -12.24 22.89 -17.02
N ARG A 89 -12.97 23.79 -16.36
CA ARG A 89 -12.69 24.26 -15.00
C ARG A 89 -13.99 24.24 -14.21
N GLU A 90 -13.98 23.55 -13.06
CA GLU A 90 -15.13 23.44 -12.17
C GLU A 90 -14.63 23.44 -10.72
N GLY A 91 -14.89 24.54 -9.98
CA GLY A 91 -14.32 24.73 -8.66
C GLY A 91 -12.79 24.55 -8.64
N PRO A 92 -12.26 23.64 -7.82
CA PRO A 92 -10.82 23.33 -7.81
C PRO A 92 -10.41 22.39 -8.94
N TYR A 93 -11.34 21.71 -9.61
CA TYR A 93 -11.05 20.68 -10.58
C TYR A 93 -10.76 21.26 -11.96
N ARG A 94 -9.86 20.60 -12.67
CA ARG A 94 -9.41 20.93 -14.02
C ARG A 94 -9.39 19.68 -14.87
N VAL A 95 -9.75 19.83 -16.12
CA VAL A 95 -9.56 18.81 -17.17
C VAL A 95 -8.79 19.45 -18.32
N ALA A 96 -7.71 18.81 -18.72
CA ALA A 96 -6.95 19.18 -19.91
C ALA A 96 -7.05 18.10 -20.98
N LEU A 97 -7.06 18.53 -22.23
CA LEU A 97 -6.87 17.71 -23.41
C LEU A 97 -5.45 17.95 -23.94
N LEU A 98 -4.70 16.87 -24.12
CA LEU A 98 -3.37 16.91 -24.71
C LEU A 98 -3.35 15.95 -25.91
N GLU A 99 -2.54 16.27 -26.94
CA GLU A 99 -2.34 15.43 -28.11
C GLU A 99 -0.86 15.08 -28.27
N LYS A 100 -0.58 13.83 -28.63
CA LYS A 100 0.78 13.34 -28.81
C LYS A 100 1.31 13.71 -30.19
N GLU A 101 2.14 14.74 -30.24
CA GLU A 101 2.79 15.26 -31.45
C GLU A 101 4.25 14.81 -31.60
N LYS A 102 4.82 14.14 -30.56
CA LYS A 102 6.22 13.73 -30.55
C LYS A 102 6.46 12.41 -29.81
N GLY A 103 7.61 11.81 -30.02
CA GLY A 103 8.02 10.59 -29.34
C GLY A 103 8.12 10.80 -27.82
N ALA A 104 7.65 9.83 -27.06
CA ALA A 104 7.82 9.82 -25.60
C ALA A 104 9.21 9.33 -25.20
N PRO A 105 9.81 9.88 -24.12
CA PRO A 105 11.07 9.38 -23.59
C PRO A 105 10.95 7.94 -23.09
N PRO A 106 12.05 7.19 -22.95
CA PRO A 106 12.05 5.90 -22.28
C PRO A 106 11.64 6.07 -20.83
N LEU A 107 11.00 5.05 -20.27
CA LEU A 107 10.76 5.00 -18.82
C LEU A 107 12.11 4.86 -18.10
N PRO A 108 12.39 5.72 -17.12
CA PRO A 108 13.57 5.54 -16.27
C PRO A 108 13.39 4.27 -15.40
N SER A 109 14.47 3.75 -14.83
CA SER A 109 14.34 2.76 -13.77
C SER A 109 13.53 3.33 -12.61
N LEU A 110 12.40 2.69 -12.31
CA LEU A 110 11.47 3.13 -11.26
C LEU A 110 11.80 2.50 -9.91
N TRP A 111 12.57 1.42 -9.91
CA TRP A 111 13.02 0.78 -8.68
C TRP A 111 14.01 1.65 -7.92
N ARG A 112 13.78 1.75 -6.61
CA ARG A 112 14.69 2.32 -5.64
C ARG A 112 14.92 1.32 -4.53
N ALA A 113 16.06 1.45 -3.83
CA ALA A 113 16.38 0.64 -2.68
C ALA A 113 16.93 1.50 -1.56
N PHE A 114 16.75 1.04 -0.33
CA PHE A 114 17.41 1.58 0.86
C PHE A 114 17.69 0.44 1.83
N SER A 115 18.66 0.65 2.71
CA SER A 115 18.96 -0.30 3.78
C SER A 115 18.57 0.29 5.13
N ALA A 116 18.16 -0.56 6.05
CA ALA A 116 17.86 -0.18 7.42
C ALA A 116 18.19 -1.32 8.39
N ARG A 117 18.57 -0.93 9.61
CA ARG A 117 18.81 -1.86 10.71
C ARG A 117 17.56 -1.95 11.58
N ILE A 118 17.00 -3.16 11.76
CA ILE A 118 15.81 -3.42 12.55
C ILE A 118 16.10 -4.57 13.49
N LEU A 119 15.87 -4.40 14.80
CA LEU A 119 16.11 -5.40 15.84
C LEU A 119 17.51 -6.04 15.72
N GLY A 120 18.53 -5.22 15.41
CA GLY A 120 19.92 -5.66 15.30
C GLY A 120 20.33 -6.26 13.95
N ALA A 121 19.42 -6.54 13.02
CA ALA A 121 19.69 -7.10 11.71
C ALA A 121 19.58 -6.06 10.59
N GLU A 122 20.40 -6.20 9.55
CA GLU A 122 20.35 -5.36 8.34
C GLU A 122 19.33 -5.93 7.33
N TYR A 123 18.57 -5.01 6.71
CA TYR A 123 17.60 -5.33 5.65
C TYR A 123 17.78 -4.41 4.47
N THR A 124 17.66 -4.95 3.26
CA THR A 124 17.56 -4.19 2.02
C THR A 124 16.11 -4.17 1.58
N PHE A 125 15.53 -2.99 1.56
CA PHE A 125 14.17 -2.75 1.09
C PHE A 125 14.21 -2.23 -0.34
N HIS A 126 13.27 -2.69 -1.15
CA HIS A 126 13.03 -2.17 -2.49
C HIS A 126 11.65 -1.53 -2.54
N HIS A 127 11.52 -0.47 -3.33
CA HIS A 127 10.22 0.16 -3.54
C HIS A 127 10.08 0.75 -4.94
N LEU A 128 8.84 0.76 -5.40
CA LEU A 128 8.37 1.50 -6.57
C LEU A 128 7.82 2.87 -6.15
N PRO A 129 7.66 3.82 -7.09
CA PRO A 129 6.97 5.08 -6.81
C PRO A 129 5.56 4.84 -6.24
N GLY A 130 5.13 5.68 -5.32
CA GLY A 130 3.81 5.63 -4.73
C GLY A 130 3.65 4.71 -3.51
N VAL A 131 4.67 3.94 -3.18
CA VAL A 131 4.68 3.11 -1.96
C VAL A 131 4.83 4.00 -0.73
N PHE A 132 4.05 3.69 0.31
CA PHE A 132 4.08 4.44 1.57
C PHE A 132 5.45 4.36 2.26
N SER A 133 5.87 5.46 2.88
CA SER A 133 7.16 5.57 3.62
C SER A 133 8.41 5.15 2.81
N ALA A 134 8.37 5.28 1.48
CA ALA A 134 9.47 4.92 0.60
C ALA A 134 10.77 5.67 0.98
N GLY A 135 11.87 4.92 1.10
CA GLY A 135 13.21 5.44 1.41
C GLY A 135 13.58 5.44 2.90
N LYS A 136 12.68 5.06 3.80
CA LYS A 136 12.94 4.86 5.23
C LYS A 136 11.93 3.90 5.84
N VAL A 137 12.30 3.27 6.95
CA VAL A 137 11.34 2.46 7.71
C VAL A 137 10.43 3.39 8.51
N ASP A 138 9.14 3.08 8.49
CA ASP A 138 8.14 3.82 9.26
C ASP A 138 8.34 3.60 10.76
N PRO A 139 8.45 4.68 11.59
CA PRO A 139 8.66 4.55 13.03
C PRO A 139 7.57 3.76 13.76
N ALA A 140 6.32 3.82 13.28
CA ALA A 140 5.23 3.04 13.86
C ALA A 140 5.46 1.54 13.72
N SER A 141 5.95 1.09 12.55
CA SER A 141 6.32 -0.31 12.32
C SER A 141 7.46 -0.77 13.23
N LEU A 142 8.46 0.08 13.48
CA LEU A 142 9.54 -0.23 14.42
C LEU A 142 9.01 -0.40 15.83
N LEU A 143 8.17 0.54 16.30
CA LEU A 143 7.56 0.47 17.63
C LEU A 143 6.70 -0.79 17.81
N LEU A 144 5.97 -1.22 16.76
CA LEU A 144 5.18 -2.45 16.81
C LEU A 144 6.07 -3.69 16.94
N LEU A 145 7.17 -3.77 16.16
CA LEU A 145 8.12 -4.89 16.23
C LEU A 145 8.80 -4.98 17.61
N GLU A 146 9.18 -3.84 18.21
CA GLU A 146 9.73 -3.79 19.54
C GLU A 146 8.72 -4.30 20.59
N ALA A 147 7.48 -3.79 20.54
CA ALA A 147 6.41 -4.21 21.45
C ALA A 147 6.09 -5.71 21.31
N LEU A 148 6.10 -6.22 20.06
CA LEU A 148 5.91 -7.65 19.80
C LEU A 148 7.04 -8.49 20.39
N GLN A 149 8.30 -8.09 20.20
CA GLN A 149 9.45 -8.81 20.72
C GLN A 149 9.49 -8.77 22.26
N GLU A 150 9.16 -7.64 22.89
CA GLU A 150 9.06 -7.52 24.34
C GLU A 150 7.95 -8.42 24.91
N ARG A 151 6.82 -8.50 24.22
CA ARG A 151 5.63 -9.25 24.69
C ARG A 151 5.76 -10.75 24.51
N LEU A 152 6.32 -11.20 23.39
CA LEU A 152 6.40 -12.63 23.02
C LEU A 152 7.79 -13.24 23.24
N GLY A 153 8.82 -12.42 23.46
CA GLY A 153 10.20 -12.83 23.49
C GLY A 153 10.83 -13.01 22.11
N PRO A 154 12.17 -13.16 22.04
CA PRO A 154 12.90 -13.22 20.76
C PRO A 154 12.53 -14.44 19.89
N GLU A 155 12.13 -15.55 20.48
CA GLU A 155 11.71 -16.77 19.78
C GLU A 155 10.18 -16.88 19.65
N GLY A 156 9.43 -15.89 20.15
CA GLY A 156 7.97 -15.97 20.26
C GLY A 156 7.19 -16.03 18.97
N VAL A 157 7.84 -15.72 17.83
CA VAL A 157 7.22 -15.82 16.49
C VAL A 157 7.72 -17.02 15.69
N ARG A 158 8.78 -17.68 16.11
CA ARG A 158 9.40 -18.79 15.37
C ARG A 158 8.40 -19.94 15.14
N GLY A 159 8.26 -20.35 13.87
CA GLY A 159 7.35 -21.42 13.44
C GLY A 159 5.87 -21.08 13.57
N ARG A 160 5.51 -19.84 13.94
CA ARG A 160 4.11 -19.41 14.01
C ARG A 160 3.61 -18.89 12.68
N GLN A 161 2.33 -19.13 12.41
CA GLN A 161 1.61 -18.55 11.28
C GLN A 161 1.27 -17.09 11.59
N VAL A 162 1.85 -16.16 10.82
CA VAL A 162 1.68 -14.72 11.01
C VAL A 162 1.01 -14.09 9.81
N LEU A 163 -0.02 -13.28 10.03
CA LEU A 163 -0.64 -12.44 9.01
C LEU A 163 -0.21 -10.97 9.23
N ASP A 164 0.33 -10.35 8.17
CA ASP A 164 0.61 -8.92 8.11
C ASP A 164 -0.46 -8.25 7.24
N LEU A 165 -1.41 -7.54 7.89
CA LEU A 165 -2.52 -6.85 7.23
C LEU A 165 -2.10 -5.45 6.80
N GLY A 166 -2.08 -5.20 5.48
CA GLY A 166 -1.55 -3.96 4.91
C GLY A 166 -0.02 -3.96 4.93
N ALA A 167 0.59 -5.04 4.40
CA ALA A 167 2.02 -5.32 4.52
C ALA A 167 2.94 -4.26 3.89
N GLY A 168 2.41 -3.42 2.98
CA GLY A 168 3.18 -2.41 2.29
C GLY A 168 4.37 -3.02 1.55
N TYR A 169 5.54 -2.40 1.69
CA TYR A 169 6.81 -2.91 1.14
C TYR A 169 7.52 -3.93 2.06
N GLY A 170 6.89 -4.32 3.17
CA GLY A 170 7.38 -5.38 4.05
C GLY A 170 8.12 -4.92 5.31
N ALA A 171 7.82 -3.73 5.83
CA ALA A 171 8.44 -3.22 7.06
C ALA A 171 8.23 -4.13 8.28
N LEU A 172 7.12 -4.86 8.34
CA LEU A 172 6.84 -5.88 9.35
C LEU A 172 7.16 -7.29 8.83
N THR A 173 6.76 -7.61 7.60
CA THR A 173 6.91 -8.94 7.00
C THR A 173 8.37 -9.42 6.98
N LEU A 174 9.33 -8.58 6.55
CA LEU A 174 10.73 -9.00 6.42
C LEU A 174 11.35 -9.34 7.79
N PRO A 175 11.23 -8.50 8.83
CA PRO A 175 11.73 -8.83 10.16
C PRO A 175 11.08 -10.09 10.76
N LEU A 176 9.76 -10.23 10.66
CA LEU A 176 9.04 -11.40 11.18
C LEU A 176 9.48 -12.70 10.47
N ALA A 177 9.65 -12.68 9.15
CA ALA A 177 10.17 -13.81 8.39
C ALA A 177 11.61 -14.16 8.82
N ARG A 178 12.47 -13.17 9.07
CA ARG A 178 13.84 -13.41 9.56
C ARG A 178 13.86 -14.00 10.96
N MET A 179 12.89 -13.65 11.80
CA MET A 179 12.71 -14.23 13.14
C MET A 179 12.17 -15.67 13.08
N GLY A 180 11.91 -16.20 11.90
CA GLY A 180 11.48 -17.59 11.67
C GLY A 180 9.97 -17.80 11.68
N ALA A 181 9.17 -16.74 11.55
CA ALA A 181 7.74 -16.85 11.37
C ALA A 181 7.39 -17.32 9.93
N GLU A 182 6.26 -18.01 9.77
CA GLU A 182 5.63 -18.32 8.49
C GLU A 182 4.66 -17.17 8.16
N VAL A 183 5.15 -16.17 7.41
CA VAL A 183 4.43 -14.91 7.20
C VAL A 183 3.64 -14.91 5.90
N VAL A 184 2.38 -14.47 5.99
CA VAL A 184 1.56 -14.06 4.85
C VAL A 184 1.31 -12.56 4.96
N GLY A 185 1.82 -11.78 4.01
CA GLY A 185 1.53 -10.35 3.87
C GLY A 185 0.44 -10.13 2.83
N VAL A 186 -0.61 -9.42 3.19
CA VAL A 186 -1.69 -9.02 2.28
C VAL A 186 -1.69 -7.51 2.08
N GLU A 187 -1.88 -7.05 0.83
CA GLU A 187 -1.76 -5.64 0.48
C GLU A 187 -2.61 -5.30 -0.76
N ASP A 188 -3.34 -4.19 -0.75
CA ASP A 188 -4.20 -3.76 -1.86
C ASP A 188 -3.44 -3.01 -2.97
N ASP A 189 -2.30 -2.41 -2.67
CA ASP A 189 -1.48 -1.70 -3.64
C ASP A 189 -0.49 -2.62 -4.36
N LEU A 190 -0.65 -2.80 -5.67
CA LEU A 190 0.21 -3.65 -6.48
C LEU A 190 1.70 -3.22 -6.43
N ALA A 191 1.99 -1.91 -6.39
CA ALA A 191 3.37 -1.45 -6.30
C ALA A 191 4.02 -1.88 -4.97
N SER A 192 3.26 -1.89 -3.88
CA SER A 192 3.68 -2.35 -2.56
C SER A 192 3.89 -3.86 -2.55
N VAL A 193 2.98 -4.66 -3.11
CA VAL A 193 3.14 -6.12 -3.23
C VAL A 193 4.43 -6.48 -3.98
N LEU A 194 4.67 -5.86 -5.15
CA LEU A 194 5.89 -6.09 -5.93
C LEU A 194 7.15 -5.64 -5.17
N SER A 195 7.03 -4.57 -4.38
CA SER A 195 8.13 -4.08 -3.54
C SER A 195 8.47 -5.06 -2.43
N LEU A 196 7.46 -5.62 -1.76
CA LEU A 196 7.62 -6.67 -0.76
C LEU A 196 8.27 -7.92 -1.36
N GLN A 197 7.78 -8.41 -2.50
CA GLN A 197 8.36 -9.58 -3.19
C GLN A 197 9.85 -9.36 -3.48
N LYS A 198 10.20 -8.20 -4.03
CA LYS A 198 11.61 -7.86 -4.31
C LYS A 198 12.45 -7.70 -3.04
N GLY A 199 11.86 -7.20 -1.95
CA GLY A 199 12.50 -7.14 -0.63
C GLY A 199 12.78 -8.54 -0.07
N LEU A 200 11.85 -9.47 -0.17
CA LEU A 200 12.03 -10.86 0.24
C LEU A 200 13.18 -11.54 -0.53
N GLU A 201 13.22 -11.37 -1.85
CA GLU A 201 14.32 -11.89 -2.69
C GLU A 201 15.66 -11.31 -2.27
N ALA A 202 15.76 -9.98 -2.11
CA ALA A 202 17.01 -9.30 -1.77
C ALA A 202 17.58 -9.70 -0.40
N ASN A 203 16.73 -10.13 0.52
CA ASN A 203 17.12 -10.57 1.86
C ASN A 203 17.19 -12.10 2.00
N ALA A 204 16.97 -12.87 0.93
CA ALA A 204 16.87 -14.32 0.94
C ALA A 204 15.87 -14.86 1.98
N LEU A 205 14.74 -14.17 2.15
CA LEU A 205 13.67 -14.50 3.09
C LEU A 205 12.49 -15.16 2.36
N LYS A 206 11.77 -16.01 3.08
CA LYS A 206 10.57 -16.67 2.58
C LYS A 206 9.34 -16.14 3.32
N ALA A 207 8.40 -15.59 2.57
CA ALA A 207 7.05 -15.23 3.00
C ALA A 207 6.14 -15.19 1.78
N GLN A 208 4.83 -15.19 1.99
CA GLN A 208 3.86 -14.96 0.92
C GLN A 208 3.52 -13.47 0.86
N ALA A 209 3.51 -12.90 -0.35
CA ALA A 209 3.07 -11.53 -0.61
C ALA A 209 1.86 -11.61 -1.56
N LEU A 210 0.68 -11.34 -1.04
CA LEU A 210 -0.58 -11.48 -1.75
C LEU A 210 -1.20 -10.12 -2.07
N HIS A 211 -1.59 -9.92 -3.33
CA HIS A 211 -2.37 -8.76 -3.75
C HIS A 211 -3.83 -8.99 -3.34
N SER A 212 -4.29 -8.31 -2.31
CA SER A 212 -5.57 -8.56 -1.64
C SER A 212 -6.25 -7.27 -1.21
N ASP A 213 -7.56 -7.17 -1.45
CA ASP A 213 -8.42 -6.20 -0.77
C ASP A 213 -8.76 -6.80 0.60
N VAL A 214 -8.15 -6.23 1.64
CA VAL A 214 -8.15 -6.79 3.00
C VAL A 214 -7.68 -8.25 3.00
N ASP A 215 -8.57 -9.24 3.23
CA ASP A 215 -8.24 -10.67 3.32
C ASP A 215 -8.83 -11.54 2.18
N GLU A 216 -9.32 -10.89 1.10
CA GLU A 216 -9.98 -11.53 -0.05
C GLU A 216 -9.14 -12.65 -0.71
N ALA A 217 -7.81 -12.50 -0.70
CA ALA A 217 -6.91 -13.48 -1.32
C ALA A 217 -6.58 -14.67 -0.39
N LEU A 218 -7.02 -14.64 0.86
CA LEU A 218 -6.84 -15.76 1.79
C LEU A 218 -7.94 -16.82 1.56
N THR A 219 -7.59 -18.09 1.78
CA THR A 219 -8.60 -19.16 1.79
C THR A 219 -9.52 -19.02 3.01
N GLU A 220 -10.70 -19.60 2.96
CA GLU A 220 -11.67 -19.53 4.07
C GLU A 220 -11.13 -20.16 5.36
N GLU A 221 -10.30 -21.21 5.23
CA GLU A 221 -9.71 -21.96 6.34
C GLU A 221 -8.46 -21.30 6.93
N ALA A 222 -7.89 -20.29 6.27
CA ALA A 222 -6.66 -19.65 6.74
C ALA A 222 -6.82 -19.10 8.16
N ARG A 223 -5.98 -19.57 9.08
CA ARG A 223 -5.95 -19.14 10.50
C ARG A 223 -4.53 -18.88 10.93
N PHE A 224 -4.38 -17.90 11.81
CA PHE A 224 -3.08 -17.38 12.23
C PHE A 224 -2.92 -17.42 13.75
N ASP A 225 -1.68 -17.56 14.19
CA ASP A 225 -1.33 -17.48 15.61
C ASP A 225 -1.11 -16.02 16.03
N ILE A 226 -0.63 -15.20 15.09
CA ILE A 226 -0.35 -13.79 15.29
C ILE A 226 -0.87 -13.01 14.09
N ILE A 227 -1.54 -11.90 14.33
CA ILE A 227 -1.87 -10.91 13.29
C ILE A 227 -1.27 -9.58 13.68
N VAL A 228 -0.60 -8.93 12.75
CA VAL A 228 0.00 -7.60 12.93
C VAL A 228 -0.55 -6.63 11.89
N THR A 229 -0.65 -5.35 12.24
CA THR A 229 -1.02 -4.31 11.28
C THR A 229 -0.51 -2.93 11.66
N ASN A 230 -0.09 -2.19 10.66
CA ASN A 230 0.13 -0.76 10.70
C ASN A 230 -0.83 -0.12 9.67
N PRO A 231 -2.11 0.12 10.04
CA PRO A 231 -3.13 0.55 9.08
C PRO A 231 -2.86 1.96 8.55
N PRO A 232 -3.35 2.31 7.34
CA PRO A 232 -3.12 3.63 6.75
C PRO A 232 -3.75 4.74 7.58
N PHE A 233 -2.99 5.84 7.82
CA PHE A 233 -3.43 6.97 8.66
C PHE A 233 -3.91 8.20 7.88
N HIS A 234 -3.70 8.27 6.56
CA HIS A 234 -3.76 9.51 5.79
C HIS A 234 -4.87 9.58 4.73
N VAL A 235 -5.91 8.76 4.82
CA VAL A 235 -7.03 8.79 3.87
C VAL A 235 -8.26 9.34 4.59
N GLY A 236 -8.61 10.61 4.40
CA GLY A 236 -9.78 11.36 4.95
C GLY A 236 -10.60 10.67 6.05
N GLY A 237 -10.86 11.35 7.14
CA GLY A 237 -11.33 10.85 8.45
C GLY A 237 -12.27 9.62 8.51
N ALA A 238 -13.30 9.53 7.67
CA ALA A 238 -14.25 8.41 7.67
C ALA A 238 -13.64 7.12 7.07
N VAL A 239 -12.85 7.24 6.00
CA VAL A 239 -12.23 6.09 5.31
C VAL A 239 -11.21 5.37 6.18
N ILE A 240 -10.54 6.08 7.10
CA ILE A 240 -9.57 5.48 8.03
C ILE A 240 -10.25 4.53 9.01
N LEU A 241 -11.41 4.91 9.54
CA LEU A 241 -12.15 4.08 10.51
C LEU A 241 -12.68 2.81 9.85
N ASP A 242 -13.18 2.89 8.62
CA ASP A 242 -13.71 1.73 7.89
C ASP A 242 -12.62 0.68 7.60
N VAL A 243 -11.42 1.12 7.20
CA VAL A 243 -10.29 0.20 6.97
C VAL A 243 -9.83 -0.44 8.29
N ALA A 244 -9.72 0.36 9.36
CA ALA A 244 -9.33 -0.17 10.65
C ALA A 244 -10.37 -1.15 11.21
N GLN A 245 -11.67 -0.86 11.04
CA GLN A 245 -12.75 -1.77 11.39
C GLN A 245 -12.60 -3.10 10.64
N ALA A 246 -12.41 -3.06 9.31
CA ALA A 246 -12.22 -4.26 8.50
C ALA A 246 -11.00 -5.09 8.97
N PHE A 247 -9.90 -4.43 9.34
CA PHE A 247 -8.71 -5.12 9.82
C PHE A 247 -8.94 -5.77 11.20
N VAL A 248 -9.66 -5.11 12.11
CA VAL A 248 -10.04 -5.67 13.40
C VAL A 248 -11.01 -6.85 13.24
N ASP A 249 -11.98 -6.73 12.33
CA ASP A 249 -12.91 -7.81 12.01
C ASP A 249 -12.20 -9.04 11.44
N VAL A 250 -11.26 -8.85 10.52
CA VAL A 250 -10.42 -9.93 9.98
C VAL A 250 -9.56 -10.54 11.08
N ALA A 251 -8.95 -9.73 11.94
CA ALA A 251 -8.13 -10.25 13.06
C ALA A 251 -8.99 -11.13 13.98
N ALA A 252 -10.19 -10.68 14.37
CA ALA A 252 -11.09 -11.46 15.21
C ALA A 252 -11.56 -12.77 14.52
N ALA A 253 -11.80 -12.74 13.20
CA ALA A 253 -12.22 -13.91 12.44
C ALA A 253 -11.09 -14.91 12.20
N ARG A 254 -9.89 -14.43 11.82
CA ARG A 254 -8.77 -15.23 11.33
C ARG A 254 -7.79 -15.70 12.40
N LEU A 255 -7.79 -15.13 13.60
CA LEU A 255 -6.98 -15.66 14.71
C LEU A 255 -7.48 -17.03 15.18
N ARG A 256 -6.54 -17.90 15.52
CA ARG A 256 -6.83 -19.12 16.29
C ARG A 256 -7.21 -18.76 17.72
N PRO A 257 -7.92 -19.63 18.45
CA PRO A 257 -8.08 -19.49 19.90
C PRO A 257 -6.71 -19.36 20.59
N GLY A 258 -6.53 -18.36 21.46
CA GLY A 258 -5.25 -18.00 22.08
C GLY A 258 -4.28 -17.24 21.15
N GLY A 259 -4.68 -16.98 19.92
CA GLY A 259 -3.90 -16.13 18.99
C GLY A 259 -3.97 -14.67 19.37
N VAL A 260 -2.98 -13.90 18.94
CA VAL A 260 -2.76 -12.50 19.37
C VAL A 260 -2.75 -11.51 18.22
N PHE A 261 -3.28 -10.34 18.47
CA PHE A 261 -3.36 -9.22 17.54
C PHE A 261 -2.55 -8.02 18.02
N PHE A 262 -1.70 -7.48 17.16
CA PHE A 262 -0.95 -6.25 17.41
C PHE A 262 -1.33 -5.21 16.37
N LEU A 263 -1.75 -4.04 16.81
CA LEU A 263 -2.09 -2.91 15.96
C LEU A 263 -1.33 -1.67 16.43
N VAL A 264 -0.64 -0.99 15.52
CA VAL A 264 -0.03 0.31 15.81
C VAL A 264 -0.83 1.44 15.18
N SER A 265 -0.98 2.55 15.89
CA SER A 265 -1.71 3.73 15.40
C SER A 265 -1.21 5.04 16.01
N ASN A 266 -1.61 6.16 15.41
CA ASN A 266 -1.49 7.46 16.06
C ASN A 266 -2.29 7.49 17.37
N PRO A 267 -1.81 8.13 18.44
CA PRO A 267 -2.47 8.16 19.75
C PRO A 267 -3.89 8.75 19.72
N PHE A 268 -4.17 9.69 18.80
CA PHE A 268 -5.49 10.33 18.69
C PHE A 268 -6.54 9.48 17.97
N LEU A 269 -6.14 8.41 17.26
CA LEU A 269 -7.07 7.47 16.62
C LEU A 269 -7.58 6.48 17.68
N LYS A 270 -8.89 6.45 17.88
CA LYS A 270 -9.52 5.63 18.92
C LYS A 270 -9.95 4.28 18.33
N TYR A 271 -9.04 3.31 18.32
CA TYR A 271 -9.33 1.93 17.92
C TYR A 271 -9.66 1.02 19.11
N GLU A 272 -9.49 1.53 20.34
CA GLU A 272 -9.77 0.81 21.58
C GLU A 272 -11.19 0.26 21.63
N PRO A 273 -12.27 1.04 21.32
CA PRO A 273 -13.63 0.51 21.34
C PRO A 273 -13.84 -0.65 20.37
N LEU A 274 -13.17 -0.65 19.19
CA LEU A 274 -13.25 -1.74 18.23
C LEU A 274 -12.62 -3.03 18.76
N LEU A 275 -11.47 -2.90 19.45
CA LEU A 275 -10.82 -4.06 20.05
C LEU A 275 -11.64 -4.60 21.23
N GLU A 276 -12.20 -3.74 22.05
CA GLU A 276 -13.07 -4.14 23.16
C GLU A 276 -14.31 -4.88 22.67
N GLU A 277 -14.97 -4.37 21.62
CA GLU A 277 -16.14 -5.02 20.99
C GLU A 277 -15.80 -6.43 20.47
N LYS A 278 -14.66 -6.59 19.75
CA LYS A 278 -14.33 -7.84 19.05
C LYS A 278 -13.58 -8.86 19.93
N PHE A 279 -12.77 -8.41 20.86
CA PHE A 279 -11.93 -9.27 21.69
C PHE A 279 -12.34 -9.29 23.15
N GLY A 280 -13.20 -8.37 23.58
CA GLY A 280 -13.68 -8.22 24.96
C GLY A 280 -12.64 -7.63 25.94
N ALA A 281 -11.37 -7.58 25.56
CA ALA A 281 -10.30 -6.93 26.31
C ALA A 281 -9.13 -6.60 25.37
N PHE A 282 -8.41 -5.53 25.71
CA PHE A 282 -7.17 -5.14 25.04
C PHE A 282 -6.17 -4.56 26.04
N GLN A 283 -4.92 -4.39 25.62
CA GLN A 283 -3.87 -3.73 26.38
C GLN A 283 -3.17 -2.71 25.48
N THR A 284 -2.80 -1.57 26.04
CA THR A 284 -1.88 -0.64 25.40
C THR A 284 -0.48 -0.95 25.87
N LEU A 285 0.36 -1.49 24.98
CA LEU A 285 1.72 -1.93 25.32
C LEU A 285 2.72 -0.79 25.31
N LYS A 286 2.60 0.13 24.35
CA LYS A 286 3.50 1.28 24.18
C LYS A 286 2.71 2.52 23.80
N VAL A 287 3.14 3.68 24.34
CA VAL A 287 2.64 5.00 23.95
C VAL A 287 3.84 5.94 23.81
N ALA A 288 4.03 6.48 22.59
CA ALA A 288 5.02 7.51 22.29
C ALA A 288 4.41 8.44 21.22
N GLU A 289 5.09 8.69 20.10
CA GLU A 289 4.48 9.30 18.90
C GLU A 289 3.38 8.42 18.31
N TYR A 290 3.43 7.12 18.58
CA TYR A 290 2.45 6.10 18.22
C TYR A 290 2.09 5.27 19.45
N LYS A 291 0.96 4.58 19.42
CA LYS A 291 0.56 3.59 20.41
C LYS A 291 0.45 2.21 19.79
N VAL A 292 0.84 1.18 20.55
CA VAL A 292 0.66 -0.23 20.17
C VAL A 292 -0.43 -0.83 21.03
N LEU A 293 -1.49 -1.29 20.38
CA LEU A 293 -2.61 -2.00 21.00
C LEU A 293 -2.43 -3.51 20.79
N PHE A 294 -2.73 -4.26 21.83
CA PHE A 294 -2.64 -5.72 21.87
C PHE A 294 -3.96 -6.31 22.33
N ALA A 295 -4.42 -7.34 21.63
CA ALA A 295 -5.56 -8.14 22.05
C ALA A 295 -5.30 -9.62 21.84
N GLU A 296 -5.95 -10.46 22.63
CA GLU A 296 -5.87 -11.92 22.54
C GLU A 296 -7.26 -12.49 22.25
N LYS A 297 -7.34 -13.40 21.28
CA LYS A 297 -8.58 -14.13 20.99
C LYS A 297 -8.80 -15.19 22.05
N ARG A 298 -9.79 -14.97 22.91
CA ARG A 298 -10.18 -15.95 23.94
C ARG A 298 -10.59 -17.27 23.30
N GLY A 299 -10.15 -18.38 23.85
CA GLY A 299 -10.69 -19.69 23.56
C GLY A 299 -12.16 -19.74 24.00
N ARG A 300 -13.02 -20.24 23.15
CA ARG A 300 -14.35 -20.67 23.58
C ARG A 300 -14.26 -22.06 24.17
#